data_6d8932305acbbcd5a368af1363a617a1
#
_entry.id   6d8932305acbbcd5a368af1363a617a1
#
_cell.length_a   1.000
_cell.length_b   1.000
_cell.length_c   1.000
_cell.angle_alpha   90.00
_cell.angle_beta   90.00
_cell.angle_gamma   90.00
#
_symmetry.space_group_name_H-M   'P 1'
#
loop_
_entity.id
_entity.type
_entity.pdbx_description
1 polymer ?
#
loop_
_entity_poly.entity_id
_entity_poly.type
_entity_poly.pdbx_seq_one_letter_code
_entity_poly.pdbx_strand_id
1 'polypeptide(L)'
;RTQSAQLLQSIADGDTAKTLERFRSLWQDGKDPAALLDELSMLQRDLLMQAVAPRGGRELLSGGYDSETLRTLSGAFTPALLIANLQSIQDALTAMAAQPNPRIAAELCLIRLCRPELCDDVPTLCARVDKLEQAVRSGDIPAPTAAAPTKPAPAPRQEPVPKPSPVQKAQPKPEPKPVFDDVPPWEPPTPPASVPK
;
A
#
# COMPACT_ATOMS: atom_id res chain seq x y z
N ARG A 1 -23.30 1.38 10.08
CA ARG A 1 -22.97 -0.05 10.29
C ARG A 1 -23.19 -0.91 9.04
N THR A 2 -24.30 -0.79 8.34
CA THR A 2 -24.50 -1.48 7.05
C THR A 2 -23.49 -1.03 6.01
N GLN A 3 -23.12 0.24 5.98
CA GLN A 3 -22.13 0.80 5.06
C GLN A 3 -20.72 0.26 5.34
N SER A 4 -20.36 0.13 6.62
CA SER A 4 -19.06 -0.45 7.01
C SER A 4 -18.96 -1.92 6.65
N ALA A 5 -20.05 -2.69 6.81
CA ALA A 5 -20.13 -4.09 6.38
C ALA A 5 -19.99 -4.23 4.84
N GLN A 6 -20.66 -3.35 4.09
CA GLN A 6 -20.53 -3.33 2.62
C GLN A 6 -19.13 -2.90 2.16
N LEU A 7 -18.48 -2.00 2.91
CA LEU A 7 -17.10 -1.61 2.63
C LEU A 7 -16.15 -2.78 2.91
N LEU A 8 -16.34 -3.48 4.04
CA LEU A 8 -15.53 -4.67 4.36
C LEU A 8 -15.75 -5.81 3.35
N GLN A 9 -16.98 -5.96 2.81
CA GLN A 9 -17.22 -6.93 1.73
C GLN A 9 -16.41 -6.60 0.48
N SER A 10 -16.34 -5.34 0.06
CA SER A 10 -15.53 -4.97 -1.11
C SER A 10 -14.02 -5.15 -0.87
N ILE A 11 -13.56 -5.02 0.40
CA ILE A 11 -12.19 -5.35 0.80
C ILE A 11 -11.96 -6.87 0.70
N ALA A 12 -12.92 -7.68 1.17
CA ALA A 12 -12.87 -9.14 1.07
C ALA A 12 -12.79 -9.63 -0.38
N ASP A 13 -13.51 -8.96 -1.27
CA ASP A 13 -13.52 -9.24 -2.71
C ASP A 13 -12.18 -8.80 -3.39
N GLY A 14 -11.31 -8.05 -2.69
CA GLY A 14 -10.07 -7.48 -3.23
C GLY A 14 -10.31 -6.38 -4.26
N ASP A 15 -11.53 -5.86 -4.35
CA ASP A 15 -11.92 -4.81 -5.30
C ASP A 15 -11.57 -3.43 -4.75
N THR A 16 -10.35 -3.01 -5.01
CA THR A 16 -9.82 -1.70 -4.57
C THR A 16 -10.61 -0.54 -5.17
N ALA A 17 -11.01 -0.64 -6.44
CA ALA A 17 -11.74 0.44 -7.10
C ALA A 17 -13.10 0.66 -6.43
N LYS A 18 -13.86 -0.40 -6.23
CA LYS A 18 -15.17 -0.37 -5.57
C LYS A 18 -15.06 0.08 -4.10
N THR A 19 -14.00 -0.32 -3.41
CA THR A 19 -13.75 0.09 -2.03
C THR A 19 -13.52 1.59 -1.93
N LEU A 20 -12.67 2.15 -2.80
CA LEU A 20 -12.39 3.59 -2.82
C LEU A 20 -13.59 4.41 -3.30
N GLU A 21 -14.38 3.91 -4.24
CA GLU A 21 -15.60 4.57 -4.69
C GLU A 21 -16.63 4.63 -3.55
N ARG A 22 -16.84 3.54 -2.81
CA ARG A 22 -17.71 3.52 -1.63
C ARG A 22 -17.22 4.47 -0.54
N PHE A 23 -15.93 4.46 -0.26
CA PHE A 23 -15.34 5.39 0.70
C PHE A 23 -15.54 6.84 0.27
N ARG A 24 -15.32 7.17 -1.02
CA ARG A 24 -15.55 8.50 -1.57
C ARG A 24 -17.01 8.94 -1.39
N SER A 25 -17.97 8.06 -1.66
CA SER A 25 -19.41 8.36 -1.46
C SER A 25 -19.69 8.67 0.01
N LEU A 26 -19.21 7.84 0.94
CA LEU A 26 -19.38 8.04 2.39
C LEU A 26 -18.77 9.35 2.87
N TRP A 27 -17.59 9.71 2.34
CA TRP A 27 -16.95 10.99 2.64
C TRP A 27 -17.75 12.19 2.09
N GLN A 28 -18.30 12.09 0.88
CA GLN A 28 -19.18 13.12 0.29
C GLN A 28 -20.47 13.28 1.09
N ASP A 29 -20.98 12.21 1.69
CA ASP A 29 -22.13 12.21 2.59
C ASP A 29 -21.81 12.77 4.01
N GLY A 30 -20.58 13.26 4.21
CA GLY A 30 -20.15 13.90 5.46
C GLY A 30 -19.71 12.91 6.55
N LYS A 31 -19.43 11.65 6.21
CA LYS A 31 -18.86 10.67 7.15
C LYS A 31 -17.41 11.01 7.47
N ASP A 32 -17.07 11.02 8.75
CA ASP A 32 -15.70 11.16 9.20
C ASP A 32 -14.86 9.91 8.87
N PRO A 33 -13.70 10.06 8.19
CA PRO A 33 -12.83 8.94 7.87
C PRO A 33 -12.35 8.15 9.07
N ALA A 34 -12.04 8.82 10.19
CA ALA A 34 -11.58 8.15 11.41
C ALA A 34 -12.70 7.31 12.03
N ALA A 35 -13.91 7.86 12.13
CA ALA A 35 -15.08 7.12 12.63
C ALA A 35 -15.41 5.92 11.74
N LEU A 36 -15.21 6.02 10.42
CA LEU A 36 -15.41 4.91 9.50
C LEU A 36 -14.39 3.79 9.71
N LEU A 37 -13.11 4.14 9.91
CA LEU A 37 -12.07 3.15 10.21
C LEU A 37 -12.28 2.51 11.60
N ASP A 38 -12.76 3.26 12.58
CA ASP A 38 -13.14 2.71 13.87
C ASP A 38 -14.29 1.70 13.75
N GLU A 39 -15.33 1.99 12.97
CA GLU A 39 -16.40 1.03 12.70
C GLU A 39 -15.88 -0.22 12.00
N LEU A 40 -14.95 -0.09 11.04
CA LEU A 40 -14.29 -1.23 10.38
C LEU A 40 -13.46 -2.05 11.37
N SER A 41 -12.74 -1.40 12.29
CA SER A 41 -11.94 -2.08 13.30
C SER A 41 -12.81 -2.91 14.25
N MET A 42 -13.94 -2.35 14.69
CA MET A 42 -14.91 -3.07 15.53
C MET A 42 -15.48 -4.30 14.82
N LEU A 43 -15.84 -4.18 13.54
CA LEU A 43 -16.35 -5.29 12.76
C LEU A 43 -15.29 -6.39 12.57
N GLN A 44 -14.07 -6.04 12.22
CA GLN A 44 -12.98 -7.00 12.07
C GLN A 44 -12.57 -7.65 13.38
N ARG A 45 -12.62 -6.90 14.49
CA ARG A 45 -12.44 -7.47 15.84
C ARG A 45 -13.52 -8.51 16.16
N ASP A 46 -14.78 -8.23 15.87
CA ASP A 46 -15.87 -9.18 16.12
C ASP A 46 -15.70 -10.45 15.28
N LEU A 47 -15.27 -10.33 14.00
CA LEU A 47 -14.91 -11.48 13.17
C LEU A 47 -13.75 -12.28 13.76
N LEU A 48 -12.72 -11.61 14.26
CA LEU A 48 -11.58 -12.27 14.91
C LEU A 48 -12.00 -13.02 16.16
N MET A 49 -12.82 -12.38 17.03
CA MET A 49 -13.33 -13.04 18.24
C MET A 49 -14.15 -14.29 17.91
N GLN A 50 -14.98 -14.23 16.87
CA GLN A 50 -15.75 -15.38 16.41
C GLN A 50 -14.86 -16.51 15.88
N ALA A 51 -13.76 -16.17 15.17
CA ALA A 51 -12.84 -17.15 14.62
C ALA A 51 -11.99 -17.84 15.70
N VAL A 52 -11.52 -17.08 16.70
CA VAL A 52 -10.60 -17.57 17.75
C VAL A 52 -11.34 -18.19 18.94
N ALA A 53 -12.54 -17.69 19.29
CA ALA A 53 -13.31 -18.14 20.44
C ALA A 53 -14.75 -18.57 20.07
N PRO A 54 -14.94 -19.62 19.25
CA PRO A 54 -16.27 -19.99 18.73
C PRO A 54 -17.27 -20.42 19.81
N ARG A 55 -16.82 -20.88 21.00
CA ARG A 55 -17.66 -21.38 22.11
C ARG A 55 -17.92 -20.38 23.24
N GLY A 56 -17.36 -19.18 23.19
CA GLY A 56 -17.55 -18.14 24.24
C GLY A 56 -17.48 -16.73 23.66
N GLY A 57 -17.18 -16.60 22.39
CA GLY A 57 -16.95 -15.33 21.74
C GLY A 57 -18.19 -14.45 21.56
N ARG A 58 -19.40 -15.02 21.68
CA ARG A 58 -20.65 -14.25 21.52
C ARG A 58 -20.83 -13.16 22.60
N GLU A 59 -20.37 -13.40 23.79
CA GLU A 59 -20.42 -12.43 24.91
C GLU A 59 -19.36 -11.32 24.73
N LEU A 60 -18.33 -11.58 23.91
CA LEU A 60 -17.24 -10.65 23.62
C LEU A 60 -17.50 -9.75 22.40
N LEU A 61 -18.58 -10.02 21.65
CA LEU A 61 -18.95 -9.23 20.48
C LEU A 61 -19.43 -7.84 20.90
N SER A 62 -19.15 -6.85 20.06
CA SER A 62 -19.57 -5.47 20.27
C SER A 62 -21.10 -5.29 20.25
N GLY A 63 -21.84 -6.28 19.76
CA GLY A 63 -23.30 -6.21 19.56
C GLY A 63 -23.73 -5.23 18.46
N GLY A 64 -22.76 -4.75 17.69
CA GLY A 64 -22.96 -3.76 16.63
C GLY A 64 -23.46 -4.33 15.32
N TYR A 65 -23.25 -5.61 15.08
CA TYR A 65 -23.55 -6.30 13.83
C TYR A 65 -24.38 -7.56 14.11
N ASP A 66 -25.27 -7.86 13.18
CA ASP A 66 -26.09 -9.07 13.23
C ASP A 66 -25.25 -10.33 12.90
N SER A 67 -25.72 -11.47 13.42
CA SER A 67 -25.01 -12.74 13.25
C SER A 67 -24.95 -13.22 11.81
N GLU A 68 -25.84 -12.77 10.94
CA GLU A 68 -25.84 -13.09 9.51
C GLU A 68 -24.72 -12.35 8.77
N THR A 69 -24.58 -11.06 9.02
CA THR A 69 -23.47 -10.24 8.49
C THR A 69 -22.12 -10.82 8.91
N LEU A 70 -21.95 -11.14 10.18
CA LEU A 70 -20.71 -11.74 10.69
C LEU A 70 -20.43 -13.11 10.04
N ARG A 71 -21.46 -13.95 9.86
CA ARG A 71 -21.30 -15.24 9.21
C ARG A 71 -20.93 -15.14 7.74
N THR A 72 -21.50 -14.19 7.02
CA THR A 72 -21.21 -13.96 5.61
C THR A 72 -19.76 -13.52 5.41
N LEU A 73 -19.25 -12.67 6.31
CA LEU A 73 -17.89 -12.14 6.22
C LEU A 73 -16.83 -13.09 6.82
N SER A 74 -17.22 -14.00 7.74
CA SER A 74 -16.26 -14.85 8.47
C SER A 74 -15.45 -15.79 7.58
N GLY A 75 -15.99 -16.20 6.44
CA GLY A 75 -15.30 -17.07 5.49
C GLY A 75 -14.25 -16.37 4.61
N ALA A 76 -14.27 -15.04 4.57
CA ALA A 76 -13.42 -14.27 3.67
C ALA A 76 -12.05 -13.89 4.26
N PHE A 77 -11.90 -13.99 5.59
CA PHE A 77 -10.72 -13.56 6.30
C PHE A 77 -10.13 -14.65 7.19
N THR A 78 -8.82 -14.83 7.15
CA THR A 78 -8.10 -15.64 8.13
C THR A 78 -7.86 -14.85 9.41
N PRO A 79 -7.70 -15.49 10.59
CA PRO A 79 -7.35 -14.78 11.82
C PRO A 79 -6.09 -13.93 11.71
N ALA A 80 -5.05 -14.45 11.02
CA ALA A 80 -3.81 -13.73 10.79
C ALA A 80 -4.03 -12.46 9.96
N LEU A 81 -4.86 -12.54 8.90
CA LEU A 81 -5.20 -11.38 8.07
C LEU A 81 -6.02 -10.35 8.88
N LEU A 82 -6.94 -10.79 9.72
CA LEU A 82 -7.70 -9.87 10.60
C LEU A 82 -6.80 -9.13 11.58
N ILE A 83 -5.77 -9.80 12.13
CA ILE A 83 -4.78 -9.16 12.99
C ILE A 83 -3.97 -8.12 12.22
N ALA A 84 -3.45 -8.47 11.03
CA ALA A 84 -2.71 -7.56 10.18
C ALA A 84 -3.55 -6.33 9.77
N ASN A 85 -4.81 -6.56 9.41
CA ASN A 85 -5.75 -5.50 9.06
C ASN A 85 -6.01 -4.55 10.25
N LEU A 86 -6.23 -5.10 11.44
CA LEU A 86 -6.45 -4.31 12.66
C LEU A 86 -5.23 -3.44 12.97
N GLN A 87 -4.02 -3.97 12.82
CA GLN A 87 -2.79 -3.20 12.98
C GLN A 87 -2.70 -2.06 11.95
N SER A 88 -2.96 -2.35 10.66
CA SER A 88 -2.96 -1.34 9.60
C SER A 88 -3.99 -0.22 9.85
N ILE A 89 -5.16 -0.55 10.41
CA ILE A 89 -6.17 0.45 10.79
C ILE A 89 -5.68 1.30 11.96
N GLN A 90 -5.08 0.71 13.00
CA GLN A 90 -4.54 1.44 14.14
C GLN A 90 -3.42 2.41 13.73
N ASP A 91 -2.53 1.97 12.85
CA ASP A 91 -1.47 2.82 12.29
C ASP A 91 -2.07 4.00 11.50
N ALA A 92 -3.12 3.75 10.71
CA ALA A 92 -3.80 4.80 9.96
C ALA A 92 -4.50 5.80 10.87
N LEU A 93 -5.18 5.35 11.92
CA LEU A 93 -5.83 6.22 12.92
C LEU A 93 -4.79 7.08 13.64
N THR A 94 -3.65 6.50 14.00
CA THR A 94 -2.54 7.25 14.59
C THR A 94 -1.97 8.28 13.61
N ALA A 95 -1.78 7.92 12.36
CA ALA A 95 -1.31 8.82 11.32
C ALA A 95 -2.29 9.97 11.06
N MET A 96 -3.61 9.71 11.10
CA MET A 96 -4.64 10.74 10.93
C MET A 96 -4.57 11.81 12.02
N ALA A 97 -4.27 11.45 13.26
CA ALA A 97 -4.14 12.39 14.36
C ALA A 97 -2.94 13.34 14.17
N ALA A 98 -1.93 12.93 13.42
CA ALA A 98 -0.70 13.70 13.18
C ALA A 98 -0.69 14.46 11.84
N GLN A 99 -1.59 14.15 10.92
CA GLN A 99 -1.57 14.70 9.55
C GLN A 99 -2.73 15.67 9.28
N PRO A 100 -2.51 16.73 8.48
CA PRO A 100 -3.55 17.69 8.14
C PRO A 100 -4.64 17.12 7.21
N ASN A 101 -4.40 15.98 6.55
CA ASN A 101 -5.36 15.38 5.62
C ASN A 101 -5.68 13.94 6.00
N PRO A 102 -6.68 13.71 6.86
CA PRO A 102 -7.07 12.38 7.31
C PRO A 102 -7.59 11.48 6.18
N ARG A 103 -8.12 12.06 5.10
CA ARG A 103 -8.63 11.33 3.96
C ARG A 103 -7.55 10.49 3.28
N ILE A 104 -6.35 11.05 3.07
CA ILE A 104 -5.24 10.33 2.42
C ILE A 104 -4.83 9.12 3.25
N ALA A 105 -4.74 9.28 4.57
CA ALA A 105 -4.40 8.17 5.48
C ALA A 105 -5.45 7.05 5.41
N ALA A 106 -6.75 7.40 5.33
CA ALA A 106 -7.82 6.43 5.15
C ALA A 106 -7.74 5.71 3.80
N GLU A 107 -7.56 6.43 2.70
CA GLU A 107 -7.44 5.85 1.37
C GLU A 107 -6.25 4.87 1.28
N LEU A 108 -5.08 5.25 1.83
CA LEU A 108 -3.91 4.38 1.88
C LEU A 108 -4.17 3.12 2.73
N CYS A 109 -4.83 3.27 3.87
CA CYS A 109 -5.23 2.13 4.70
C CYS A 109 -6.14 1.18 3.91
N LEU A 110 -7.20 1.68 3.28
CA LEU A 110 -8.13 0.87 2.49
C LEU A 110 -7.44 0.15 1.33
N ILE A 111 -6.48 0.79 0.67
CA ILE A 111 -5.67 0.15 -0.38
C ILE A 111 -4.87 -1.02 0.20
N ARG A 112 -4.22 -0.84 1.36
CA ARG A 112 -3.46 -1.91 2.04
C ARG A 112 -4.35 -3.07 2.45
N LEU A 113 -5.56 -2.80 2.96
CA LEU A 113 -6.53 -3.84 3.32
C LEU A 113 -7.00 -4.65 2.09
N CYS A 114 -7.17 -4.00 0.93
CA CYS A 114 -7.55 -4.68 -0.32
C CYS A 114 -6.39 -5.44 -0.95
N ARG A 115 -5.16 -4.95 -0.77
CA ARG A 115 -3.95 -5.41 -1.43
C ARG A 115 -2.83 -5.68 -0.42
N PRO A 116 -2.95 -6.72 0.40
CA PRO A 116 -1.92 -7.07 1.37
C PRO A 116 -0.57 -7.38 0.72
N GLU A 117 -0.54 -7.71 -0.56
CA GLU A 117 0.70 -7.91 -1.31
C GLU A 117 1.55 -6.63 -1.50
N LEU A 118 0.95 -5.46 -1.30
CA LEU A 118 1.66 -4.17 -1.33
C LEU A 118 2.29 -3.79 0.02
N CYS A 119 2.10 -4.62 1.04
CA CYS A 119 2.63 -4.41 2.38
C CYS A 119 3.79 -5.37 2.63
N ASP A 120 4.93 -4.84 3.06
CA ASP A 120 6.13 -5.62 3.39
C ASP A 120 6.31 -5.77 4.91
N ASP A 121 5.29 -5.45 5.71
CA ASP A 121 5.33 -5.64 7.16
C ASP A 121 5.18 -7.13 7.55
N VAL A 122 5.80 -7.49 8.68
CA VAL A 122 5.83 -8.89 9.17
C VAL A 122 4.43 -9.50 9.36
N PRO A 123 3.44 -8.81 9.97
CA PRO A 123 2.10 -9.37 10.13
C PRO A 123 1.42 -9.72 8.80
N THR A 124 1.55 -8.86 7.80
CA THR A 124 1.00 -9.09 6.46
C THR A 124 1.69 -10.25 5.76
N LEU A 125 3.02 -10.36 5.89
CA LEU A 125 3.76 -11.52 5.37
C LEU A 125 3.33 -12.83 6.02
N CYS A 126 3.16 -12.86 7.35
CA CYS A 126 2.62 -14.03 8.06
C CYS A 126 1.23 -14.41 7.55
N ALA A 127 0.32 -13.44 7.40
CA ALA A 127 -1.03 -13.69 6.88
C ALA A 127 -1.02 -14.25 5.46
N ARG A 128 -0.08 -13.80 4.62
CA ARG A 128 0.11 -14.36 3.26
C ARG A 128 0.63 -15.79 3.29
N VAL A 129 1.57 -16.10 4.17
CA VAL A 129 2.09 -17.46 4.38
C VAL A 129 0.96 -18.39 4.83
N ASP A 130 0.17 -18.00 5.85
CA ASP A 130 -0.96 -18.79 6.33
C ASP A 130 -1.98 -19.08 5.21
N LYS A 131 -2.27 -18.07 4.38
CA LYS A 131 -3.16 -18.24 3.23
C LYS A 131 -2.62 -19.26 2.21
N LEU A 132 -1.32 -19.19 1.92
CA LEU A 132 -0.66 -20.14 1.03
C LEU A 132 -0.64 -21.55 1.62
N GLU A 133 -0.36 -21.70 2.91
CA GLU A 133 -0.40 -22.99 3.60
C GLU A 133 -1.80 -23.61 3.57
N GLN A 134 -2.84 -22.79 3.76
CA GLN A 134 -4.23 -23.24 3.65
C GLN A 134 -4.57 -23.70 2.23
N ALA A 135 -4.16 -22.93 1.21
CA ALA A 135 -4.35 -23.30 -0.19
C ALA A 135 -3.63 -24.63 -0.54
N VAL A 136 -2.42 -24.84 -0.03
CA VAL A 136 -1.68 -26.11 -0.20
C VAL A 136 -2.41 -27.26 0.50
N ARG A 137 -2.91 -27.08 1.71
CA ARG A 137 -3.65 -28.12 2.46
C ARG A 137 -5.00 -28.47 1.82
N SER A 138 -5.68 -27.48 1.23
CA SER A 138 -6.96 -27.69 0.53
C SER A 138 -6.79 -28.25 -0.88
N GLY A 139 -5.56 -28.30 -1.41
CA GLY A 139 -5.27 -28.72 -2.78
C GLY A 139 -5.65 -27.68 -3.84
N ASP A 140 -6.06 -26.51 -3.42
CA ASP A 140 -6.38 -25.38 -4.28
C ASP A 140 -5.14 -24.51 -4.51
N ILE A 141 -4.13 -25.11 -5.13
CA ILE A 141 -2.91 -24.39 -5.51
C ILE A 141 -3.27 -23.57 -6.75
N PRO A 142 -3.28 -22.24 -6.69
CA PRO A 142 -3.44 -21.44 -7.89
C PRO A 142 -2.32 -21.83 -8.85
N ALA A 143 -2.68 -22.38 -10.00
CA ALA A 143 -1.69 -22.71 -11.03
C ALA A 143 -0.85 -21.45 -11.26
N PRO A 144 0.49 -21.56 -11.33
CA PRO A 144 1.30 -20.39 -11.65
C PRO A 144 0.77 -19.84 -12.95
N THR A 145 0.24 -18.63 -12.92
CA THR A 145 -0.11 -17.90 -14.15
C THR A 145 1.22 -17.78 -14.89
N ALA A 146 1.44 -18.68 -15.84
CA ALA A 146 2.61 -18.63 -16.70
C ALA A 146 2.60 -17.23 -17.29
N ALA A 147 3.53 -16.41 -16.85
CA ALA A 147 3.81 -15.13 -17.49
C ALA A 147 3.93 -15.49 -18.98
N ALA A 148 2.98 -15.02 -19.78
CA ALA A 148 3.01 -15.22 -21.21
C ALA A 148 4.44 -14.86 -21.67
N PRO A 149 5.12 -15.73 -22.42
CA PRO A 149 6.47 -15.41 -22.85
C PRO A 149 6.41 -14.07 -23.58
N THR A 150 6.98 -13.06 -22.98
CA THR A 150 7.20 -11.78 -23.64
C THR A 150 8.02 -12.10 -24.89
N LYS A 151 7.33 -12.06 -26.02
CA LYS A 151 7.93 -12.20 -27.34
C LYS A 151 9.10 -11.20 -27.38
N PRO A 152 10.34 -11.64 -27.66
CA PRO A 152 11.47 -10.71 -27.70
C PRO A 152 11.11 -9.58 -28.66
N ALA A 153 11.22 -8.36 -28.21
CA ALA A 153 11.09 -7.19 -29.07
C ALA A 153 12.10 -7.35 -30.23
N PRO A 154 11.70 -7.08 -31.48
CA PRO A 154 12.64 -7.13 -32.59
C PRO A 154 13.80 -6.19 -32.30
N ALA A 155 15.02 -6.71 -32.37
CA ALA A 155 16.23 -5.89 -32.25
C ALA A 155 16.16 -4.70 -33.24
N PRO A 156 16.60 -3.50 -32.84
CA PRO A 156 16.65 -2.37 -33.75
C PRO A 156 17.51 -2.76 -34.94
N ARG A 157 16.93 -2.68 -36.14
CA ARG A 157 17.61 -2.86 -37.42
C ARG A 157 18.70 -1.78 -37.50
N GLN A 158 19.94 -2.19 -37.42
CA GLN A 158 21.09 -1.31 -37.68
C GLN A 158 21.00 -0.83 -39.15
N GLU A 159 20.78 0.45 -39.34
CA GLU A 159 20.95 1.07 -40.64
C GLU A 159 22.44 1.03 -41.03
N PRO A 160 22.78 0.80 -42.32
CA PRO A 160 24.16 0.68 -42.75
C PRO A 160 24.87 2.02 -42.64
N VAL A 161 25.98 2.01 -41.90
CA VAL A 161 26.88 3.12 -41.72
C VAL A 161 27.51 3.49 -43.09
N PRO A 162 27.46 4.76 -43.55
CA PRO A 162 28.21 5.21 -44.74
C PRO A 162 29.70 5.20 -44.42
N LYS A 163 30.51 4.71 -45.37
CA LYS A 163 31.97 4.68 -45.31
C LYS A 163 32.56 6.10 -45.22
N PRO A 164 33.61 6.32 -44.44
CA PRO A 164 34.24 7.62 -44.29
C PRO A 164 35.13 7.95 -45.53
N SER A 165 34.97 9.17 -46.05
CA SER A 165 35.92 9.79 -46.96
C SER A 165 36.99 10.56 -46.17
N PRO A 166 38.22 10.72 -46.71
CA PRO A 166 39.40 11.04 -45.91
C PRO A 166 39.57 12.51 -45.55
N VAL A 167 39.93 12.67 -44.37
CA VAL A 167 40.61 13.69 -43.55
C VAL A 167 41.28 14.86 -44.26
N GLN A 168 40.95 16.07 -43.76
CA GLN A 168 41.89 17.18 -43.69
C GLN A 168 42.13 17.56 -42.21
N LYS A 169 43.42 17.59 -41.85
CA LYS A 169 43.94 17.98 -40.54
C LYS A 169 43.74 19.49 -40.31
N ALA A 170 43.08 19.86 -39.21
CA ALA A 170 43.19 21.19 -38.64
C ALA A 170 43.57 21.06 -37.16
N GLN A 171 44.49 21.89 -36.72
CA GLN A 171 45.17 21.90 -35.44
C GLN A 171 44.24 22.26 -34.27
N PRO A 172 44.52 21.77 -33.06
CA PRO A 172 43.69 22.06 -31.88
C PRO A 172 44.02 23.43 -31.28
N LYS A 173 42.98 24.20 -31.02
CA LYS A 173 43.01 25.40 -30.19
C LYS A 173 42.70 24.96 -28.73
N PRO A 174 43.45 25.43 -27.76
CA PRO A 174 43.24 24.99 -26.37
C PRO A 174 41.97 25.59 -25.78
N GLU A 175 41.09 24.72 -25.25
CA GLU A 175 39.93 25.10 -24.41
C GLU A 175 40.36 25.46 -22.99
N PRO A 176 39.72 26.46 -22.36
CA PRO A 176 39.98 26.77 -20.96
C PRO A 176 39.31 25.72 -20.06
N LYS A 177 40.09 25.24 -19.08
CA LYS A 177 39.62 24.31 -18.05
C LYS A 177 38.55 24.96 -17.18
N PRO A 178 37.42 24.27 -16.83
CA PRO A 178 36.49 24.74 -15.83
C PRO A 178 37.15 24.61 -14.45
N VAL A 179 37.18 25.72 -13.72
CA VAL A 179 37.54 25.77 -12.30
C VAL A 179 36.34 25.24 -11.54
N PHE A 180 36.45 24.08 -10.93
CA PHE A 180 35.47 23.58 -9.95
C PHE A 180 35.79 24.28 -8.64
N ASP A 181 34.89 25.17 -8.19
CA ASP A 181 34.81 25.62 -6.81
C ASP A 181 34.29 24.45 -5.94
N ASP A 182 35.19 23.85 -5.21
CA ASP A 182 34.94 22.67 -4.37
C ASP A 182 34.48 23.15 -2.98
N VAL A 183 33.26 23.74 -2.92
CA VAL A 183 32.60 24.07 -1.66
C VAL A 183 31.32 23.20 -1.55
N PRO A 184 31.25 22.28 -0.57
CA PRO A 184 30.07 21.46 -0.37
C PRO A 184 28.87 22.28 0.12
N PRO A 185 27.63 22.00 -0.34
CA PRO A 185 26.45 22.85 -0.13
C PRO A 185 25.89 22.87 1.32
N TRP A 186 26.62 22.36 2.29
CA TRP A 186 26.18 22.27 3.71
C TRP A 186 26.98 23.16 4.68
N GLU A 187 27.99 23.93 4.23
CA GLU A 187 28.70 24.85 5.12
C GLU A 187 27.90 26.15 5.32
N PRO A 188 27.62 26.54 6.60
CA PRO A 188 26.94 27.80 6.90
C PRO A 188 27.88 28.99 6.62
N PRO A 189 27.33 30.13 6.16
CA PRO A 189 28.14 31.30 5.84
C PRO A 189 28.82 31.86 7.09
N THR A 190 30.14 32.08 7.00
CA THR A 190 30.93 32.74 8.02
C THR A 190 30.48 34.18 8.22
N PRO A 191 30.29 34.65 9.49
CA PRO A 191 29.92 36.04 9.77
C PRO A 191 31.02 37.00 9.38
N PRO A 192 30.73 38.23 8.91
CA PRO A 192 31.72 39.20 8.53
C PRO A 192 32.56 39.69 9.74
N ALA A 193 33.87 39.74 9.56
CA ALA A 193 34.81 40.24 10.57
C ALA A 193 34.51 41.70 10.88
N SER A 194 34.37 42.00 12.20
CA SER A 194 34.20 43.33 12.75
C SER A 194 35.44 44.18 12.49
N VAL A 195 35.25 45.34 11.87
CA VAL A 195 36.27 46.36 11.65
C VAL A 195 36.59 47.06 13.00
N PRO A 196 37.85 47.16 13.44
CA PRO A 196 38.17 47.94 14.61
C PRO A 196 38.15 49.43 14.33
N LYS A 197 37.67 50.18 15.32
CA LYS A 197 37.69 51.65 15.37
C LYS A 197 39.10 52.17 15.58
#